data_10cf3c493821c8153a9ad9fd69bf7408
#
_entry.id   10cf3c493821c8153a9ad9fd69bf7408
#
_cell.length_a   1.000
_cell.length_b   1.000
_cell.length_c   1.000
_cell.angle_alpha   90.00
_cell.angle_beta   90.00
_cell.angle_gamma   90.00
#
_symmetry.space_group_name_H-M   'P 1'
#
loop_
_entity.id
_entity.type
_entity.pdbx_description
1 polymer ?
#
loop_
_entity_poly.entity_id
_entity_poly.type
_entity_poly.pdbx_seq_one_letter_code
_entity_poly.pdbx_strand_id
1 'polypeptide(L)'
;MRSIRPLLAATGLVASLALTATACGPSEDNATGKPAADSAGGQDAGGSLPDGLAETLKKHGVDPEKWKNGEWKNWDKDKWLREAKDFVNPVIDGLWKPDRMKSAKDPAKTMAAGDVSGGQGVSDPEPAPVRAEREKTPYHDYAAPVGKVFFDSPEGSMVCSGTVVKDPKNPGRSNLVWTAGHCVHAGSKGGWYRNIVFVPAYNDQGKSAAALKNAQPQEIAPYGAYWADWATTSGEWLADGGPTGGEGAPYDYAVLHVKPEKGTKSLEETVGNALAVDFDAPEISRIDALGAWGYPAAPPYDGLIMHKCVDRPGRLSISPSTPAMYRIGCTMTGGSSGGGWFRNGGDGKSVLVSNTSIGPVTSGWLAGPHLGPGAKDVFTTMSEKFAGR
;
A
#
# COMPACT_ATOMS: atom_id res chain seq x y z
N MET A 1 -65.78 -16.61 0.07
CA MET A 1 -66.69 -15.49 0.43
C MET A 1 -65.81 -14.27 0.47
N ARG A 2 -65.86 -13.49 -0.57
CA ARG A 2 -66.33 -12.08 -0.65
C ARG A 2 -65.60 -11.18 0.33
N SER A 3 -64.67 -10.35 -0.20
CA SER A 3 -64.98 -8.97 -0.71
C SER A 3 -64.77 -7.96 0.43
N ILE A 4 -64.05 -6.87 0.36
CA ILE A 4 -64.15 -5.64 -0.47
C ILE A 4 -62.96 -4.71 -0.13
N ARG A 5 -62.40 -4.03 -1.10
CA ARG A 5 -61.62 -2.80 -0.97
C ARG A 5 -62.56 -1.61 -0.65
N PRO A 6 -62.04 -0.47 -0.15
CA PRO A 6 -61.87 0.64 -1.09
C PRO A 6 -60.62 1.49 -0.97
N LEU A 7 -60.34 2.13 -2.10
CA LEU A 7 -59.46 3.27 -2.35
C LEU A 7 -59.89 4.51 -1.56
N LEU A 8 -58.92 5.33 -1.17
CA LEU A 8 -59.12 6.78 -1.15
C LEU A 8 -57.80 7.47 -1.59
N ALA A 9 -57.92 8.24 -2.64
CA ALA A 9 -56.94 9.18 -3.15
C ALA A 9 -57.12 10.52 -2.44
N ALA A 10 -56.02 11.23 -2.20
CA ALA A 10 -56.08 12.67 -1.96
C ALA A 10 -54.82 13.31 -2.53
N THR A 11 -55.10 14.18 -3.44
CA THR A 11 -54.33 15.08 -4.26
C THR A 11 -53.68 16.24 -3.48
N GLY A 12 -52.49 16.68 -3.96
CA GLY A 12 -52.22 18.11 -4.14
C GLY A 12 -51.29 18.79 -3.15
N LEU A 13 -50.14 19.26 -3.52
CA LEU A 13 -49.84 20.66 -3.86
C LEU A 13 -48.39 20.83 -4.31
N VAL A 14 -48.26 21.30 -5.54
CA VAL A 14 -47.00 21.85 -6.11
C VAL A 14 -46.92 23.30 -5.67
N ALA A 15 -45.78 23.70 -5.12
CA ALA A 15 -45.42 25.08 -4.95
C ALA A 15 -44.06 25.34 -5.62
N SER A 16 -44.13 25.83 -6.82
CA SER A 16 -43.05 26.43 -7.56
C SER A 16 -42.78 27.84 -7.05
N LEU A 17 -41.52 28.10 -6.63
CA LEU A 17 -41.06 29.50 -6.51
C LEU A 17 -39.95 29.69 -7.57
N ALA A 18 -40.33 30.45 -8.59
CA ALA A 18 -39.43 31.11 -9.51
C ALA A 18 -38.88 32.38 -8.85
N LEU A 19 -37.59 32.58 -8.88
CA LEU A 19 -36.96 33.88 -8.63
C LEU A 19 -36.03 34.20 -9.81
N THR A 20 -36.30 35.32 -10.33
CA THR A 20 -35.90 36.02 -11.54
C THR A 20 -34.41 36.35 -11.60
N ALA A 21 -33.86 36.13 -12.76
CA ALA A 21 -32.56 36.65 -13.20
C ALA A 21 -32.63 38.17 -13.42
N THR A 22 -31.63 38.90 -12.99
CA THR A 22 -31.24 40.18 -13.58
C THR A 22 -29.81 40.11 -14.05
N ALA A 23 -29.67 40.24 -15.34
CA ALA A 23 -28.40 40.39 -16.04
C ALA A 23 -27.90 41.82 -15.96
N CYS A 24 -26.62 42.01 -15.71
CA CYS A 24 -25.84 43.13 -16.23
C CYS A 24 -24.40 42.62 -16.45
N GLY A 25 -23.96 42.61 -17.69
CA GLY A 25 -22.55 42.42 -18.10
C GLY A 25 -21.86 43.80 -18.23
N PRO A 26 -20.70 43.89 -18.93
CA PRO A 26 -19.46 43.22 -18.62
C PRO A 26 -18.35 44.24 -18.22
N SER A 27 -17.33 43.80 -17.54
CA SER A 27 -16.03 44.49 -17.50
C SER A 27 -14.93 43.44 -17.40
N GLU A 28 -14.08 43.45 -18.40
CA GLU A 28 -12.78 42.77 -18.39
C GLU A 28 -11.94 43.35 -17.27
N ASP A 29 -11.37 42.49 -16.44
CA ASP A 29 -10.04 42.72 -15.88
C ASP A 29 -9.43 41.41 -15.40
N ASN A 30 -8.20 41.24 -15.85
CA ASN A 30 -7.22 40.23 -15.56
C ASN A 30 -7.02 39.99 -14.06
N ALA A 31 -7.23 38.76 -13.59
CA ALA A 31 -6.61 38.33 -12.34
C ALA A 31 -6.33 36.82 -12.41
N THR A 32 -5.09 36.50 -12.67
CA THR A 32 -4.45 35.22 -12.43
C THR A 32 -4.56 34.85 -10.95
N GLY A 33 -5.55 34.02 -10.62
CA GLY A 33 -5.70 33.42 -9.29
C GLY A 33 -4.92 32.10 -9.20
N LYS A 34 -3.70 32.13 -8.66
CA LYS A 34 -3.03 30.96 -8.13
C LYS A 34 -3.86 30.39 -6.98
N PRO A 35 -3.99 29.05 -6.88
CA PRO A 35 -4.47 28.46 -5.62
C PRO A 35 -3.44 28.70 -4.52
N ALA A 36 -3.89 29.17 -3.39
CA ALA A 36 -3.08 29.37 -2.20
C ALA A 36 -2.47 28.04 -1.77
N ALA A 37 -1.16 27.96 -1.80
CA ALA A 37 -0.39 26.92 -1.15
C ALA A 37 -0.45 27.20 0.36
N ASP A 38 -1.05 26.30 1.13
CA ASP A 38 -0.93 26.29 2.59
C ASP A 38 0.55 26.15 2.95
N SER A 39 1.10 27.25 3.43
CA SER A 39 2.43 27.32 4.00
C SER A 39 2.41 26.71 5.40
N ALA A 40 2.64 25.40 5.49
CA ALA A 40 3.08 24.79 6.73
C ALA A 40 4.59 25.09 6.86
N GLY A 41 4.92 26.08 7.68
CA GLY A 41 6.29 26.42 8.03
C GLY A 41 6.99 25.23 8.69
N GLY A 42 7.93 24.62 7.98
CA GLY A 42 8.90 23.68 8.51
C GLY A 42 10.18 24.42 8.85
N GLN A 43 10.51 24.48 10.14
CA GLN A 43 11.82 24.91 10.62
C GLN A 43 12.88 23.88 10.25
N ASP A 44 14.05 24.38 9.89
CA ASP A 44 15.26 23.67 9.54
C ASP A 44 15.62 22.53 10.49
N ALA A 45 15.63 21.31 9.97
CA ALA A 45 16.35 20.20 10.55
C ALA A 45 17.48 19.83 9.58
N GLY A 46 18.63 20.46 9.75
CA GLY A 46 19.84 20.17 8.99
C GLY A 46 20.42 18.80 9.32
N GLY A 47 19.94 17.75 8.66
CA GLY A 47 20.57 16.44 8.62
C GLY A 47 21.44 16.31 7.39
N SER A 48 22.73 15.93 7.55
CA SER A 48 23.61 15.61 6.42
C SER A 48 23.09 14.38 5.69
N LEU A 49 23.10 14.43 4.35
CA LEU A 49 22.82 13.27 3.52
C LEU A 49 23.91 12.20 3.75
N PRO A 50 23.55 10.90 3.75
CA PRO A 50 24.56 9.85 3.77
C PRO A 50 25.57 9.99 2.65
N ASP A 51 26.85 9.68 2.93
CA ASP A 51 27.92 9.73 1.95
C ASP A 51 27.59 8.87 0.72
N GLY A 52 27.79 9.42 -0.47
CA GLY A 52 27.47 8.79 -1.76
C GLY A 52 26.04 9.03 -2.28
N LEU A 53 25.07 9.39 -1.42
CA LEU A 53 23.71 9.67 -1.89
C LEU A 53 23.63 10.99 -2.66
N ALA A 54 24.37 12.01 -2.22
CA ALA A 54 24.44 13.29 -2.93
C ALA A 54 24.99 13.15 -4.36
N GLU A 55 25.98 12.29 -4.56
CA GLU A 55 26.54 11.98 -5.88
C GLU A 55 25.53 11.20 -6.74
N THR A 56 24.83 10.24 -6.16
CA THR A 56 23.79 9.48 -6.86
C THR A 56 22.65 10.38 -7.31
N LEU A 57 22.16 11.28 -6.45
CA LEU A 57 21.13 12.25 -6.78
C LEU A 57 21.59 13.20 -7.91
N LYS A 58 22.81 13.71 -7.83
CA LYS A 58 23.40 14.58 -8.88
C LYS A 58 23.56 13.85 -10.21
N LYS A 59 23.98 12.57 -10.19
CA LYS A 59 24.09 11.72 -11.38
C LYS A 59 22.77 11.55 -12.11
N HIS A 60 21.67 11.58 -11.37
CA HIS A 60 20.29 11.51 -11.91
C HIS A 60 19.65 12.89 -12.10
N GLY A 61 20.42 13.97 -12.06
CA GLY A 61 19.93 15.33 -12.28
C GLY A 61 19.10 15.90 -11.12
N VAL A 62 19.14 15.26 -9.95
CA VAL A 62 18.44 15.70 -8.75
C VAL A 62 19.40 16.44 -7.84
N ASP A 63 19.09 17.71 -7.51
CA ASP A 63 19.84 18.48 -6.51
C ASP A 63 19.37 18.04 -5.11
N PRO A 64 20.27 17.46 -4.27
CA PRO A 64 19.92 16.97 -2.95
C PRO A 64 19.35 18.05 -2.02
N GLU A 65 19.85 19.26 -2.10
CA GLU A 65 19.37 20.35 -1.25
C GLU A 65 17.98 20.82 -1.68
N LYS A 66 17.76 20.93 -2.99
CA LYS A 66 16.45 21.26 -3.52
C LYS A 66 15.43 20.16 -3.24
N TRP A 67 15.82 18.88 -3.29
CA TRP A 67 14.96 17.77 -2.88
C TRP A 67 14.53 17.92 -1.43
N LYS A 68 15.46 18.12 -0.49
CA LYS A 68 15.13 18.38 0.93
C LYS A 68 14.17 19.55 1.09
N ASN A 69 14.31 20.60 0.29
CA ASN A 69 13.50 21.82 0.34
C ASN A 69 12.17 21.70 -0.41
N GLY A 70 11.78 20.50 -0.83
CA GLY A 70 10.44 20.21 -1.37
C GLY A 70 10.36 20.07 -2.89
N GLU A 71 11.47 20.03 -3.64
CA GLU A 71 11.44 19.74 -5.08
C GLU A 71 10.91 18.34 -5.41
N TRP A 72 10.91 17.42 -4.44
CA TRP A 72 10.22 16.15 -4.58
C TRP A 72 8.71 16.29 -4.87
N LYS A 73 8.12 17.45 -4.61
CA LYS A 73 6.73 17.78 -4.97
C LYS A 73 6.55 18.08 -6.46
N ASN A 74 7.63 18.38 -7.19
CA ASN A 74 7.59 18.64 -8.62
C ASN A 74 7.50 17.32 -9.40
N TRP A 75 6.28 16.92 -9.65
CA TRP A 75 5.97 15.77 -10.49
C TRP A 75 5.81 16.22 -11.95
N ASP A 76 6.91 16.37 -12.66
CA ASP A 76 6.87 16.32 -14.11
C ASP A 76 6.74 14.84 -14.50
N LYS A 77 5.50 14.43 -14.80
CA LYS A 77 5.16 13.03 -15.09
C LYS A 77 5.99 12.47 -16.24
N ASP A 78 6.17 13.25 -17.31
CA ASP A 78 6.88 12.77 -18.49
C ASP A 78 8.39 12.69 -18.24
N LYS A 79 8.93 13.65 -17.51
CA LYS A 79 10.33 13.64 -17.09
C LYS A 79 10.60 12.51 -16.11
N TRP A 80 9.71 12.30 -15.15
CA TRP A 80 9.79 11.24 -14.14
C TRP A 80 9.73 9.85 -14.78
N LEU A 81 8.83 9.62 -15.74
CA LEU A 81 8.73 8.37 -16.51
C LEU A 81 10.01 8.05 -17.29
N ARG A 82 10.68 9.07 -17.82
CA ARG A 82 11.92 8.91 -18.59
C ARG A 82 13.17 8.75 -17.73
N GLU A 83 13.21 9.41 -16.58
CA GLU A 83 14.41 9.51 -15.73
C GLU A 83 14.42 8.48 -14.59
N ALA A 84 13.29 7.87 -14.27
CA ALA A 84 13.13 6.95 -13.14
C ALA A 84 13.56 5.51 -13.48
N LYS A 85 14.67 5.32 -14.21
CA LYS A 85 15.27 3.99 -14.35
C LYS A 85 15.75 3.44 -13.01
N ASP A 86 16.11 4.32 -12.08
CA ASP A 86 16.63 3.96 -10.78
C ASP A 86 15.75 4.54 -9.68
N PHE A 87 15.56 3.75 -8.63
CA PHE A 87 14.86 4.18 -7.43
C PHE A 87 15.70 5.20 -6.67
N VAL A 88 15.12 6.35 -6.35
CA VAL A 88 15.76 7.43 -5.58
C VAL A 88 14.81 7.89 -4.47
N ASN A 89 15.23 7.70 -3.22
CA ASN A 89 14.42 8.01 -2.06
C ASN A 89 15.29 8.52 -0.90
N PRO A 90 15.74 9.78 -0.94
CA PRO A 90 16.54 10.34 0.15
C PRO A 90 15.72 10.48 1.43
N VAL A 91 16.35 10.25 2.56
CA VAL A 91 15.74 10.48 3.88
C VAL A 91 15.46 11.96 4.07
N ILE A 92 14.21 12.29 4.41
CA ILE A 92 13.80 13.63 4.81
C ILE A 92 13.31 13.52 6.25
N ASP A 93 14.21 13.80 7.19
CA ASP A 93 13.94 13.66 8.63
C ASP A 93 12.67 14.42 9.03
N GLY A 94 11.78 13.72 9.73
CA GLY A 94 10.52 14.27 10.20
C GLY A 94 9.50 14.62 9.10
N LEU A 95 9.66 14.18 7.86
CA LEU A 95 8.65 14.37 6.82
C LEU A 95 7.36 13.62 7.15
N TRP A 96 7.47 12.38 7.60
CA TRP A 96 6.33 11.54 7.99
C TRP A 96 5.98 11.74 9.47
N LYS A 97 5.42 12.93 9.78
CA LYS A 97 4.83 13.19 11.10
C LYS A 97 3.48 12.47 11.25
N PRO A 98 3.01 12.21 12.48
CA PRO A 98 1.75 11.52 12.75
C PRO A 98 0.55 12.06 11.98
N ASP A 99 0.39 13.37 11.86
CA ASP A 99 -0.73 13.98 11.14
C ASP A 99 -0.67 13.69 9.63
N ARG A 100 0.53 13.71 9.04
CA ARG A 100 0.72 13.34 7.64
C ARG A 100 0.44 11.87 7.40
N MET A 101 0.95 10.99 8.27
CA MET A 101 0.67 9.54 8.22
C MET A 101 -0.83 9.27 8.28
N LYS A 102 -1.57 10.02 9.10
CA LYS A 102 -3.01 9.89 9.26
C LYS A 102 -3.80 10.39 8.05
N SER A 103 -3.31 11.40 7.36
CA SER A 103 -3.97 11.99 6.18
C SER A 103 -3.70 11.27 4.87
N ALA A 104 -2.76 10.32 4.85
CA ALA A 104 -2.40 9.58 3.66
C ALA A 104 -3.54 8.62 3.22
N LYS A 105 -3.80 8.56 1.91
CA LYS A 105 -4.91 7.83 1.29
C LYS A 105 -4.46 6.48 0.77
N ASP A 106 -5.40 5.58 0.57
CA ASP A 106 -5.14 4.30 -0.08
C ASP A 106 -5.00 4.46 -1.61
N PRO A 107 -4.06 3.75 -2.24
CA PRO A 107 -3.93 3.71 -3.69
C PRO A 107 -4.88 2.68 -4.32
N ALA A 108 -6.14 2.63 -3.91
CA ALA A 108 -7.07 1.54 -4.21
C ALA A 108 -6.88 0.88 -5.58
N LYS A 109 -6.56 -0.40 -5.58
CA LYS A 109 -6.53 -1.27 -6.77
C LYS A 109 -7.79 -2.13 -6.77
N THR A 110 -8.81 -1.65 -7.46
CA THR A 110 -10.12 -2.30 -7.52
C THR A 110 -10.40 -2.83 -8.91
N MET A 111 -10.97 -4.03 -8.98
CA MET A 111 -11.43 -4.63 -10.23
C MET A 111 -12.95 -4.56 -10.34
N ALA A 112 -13.45 -4.22 -11.51
CA ALA A 112 -14.88 -4.37 -11.81
C ALA A 112 -15.22 -5.86 -11.96
N ALA A 113 -16.44 -6.25 -11.58
CA ALA A 113 -16.89 -7.63 -11.68
C ALA A 113 -16.78 -8.20 -13.12
N GLY A 114 -16.93 -7.36 -14.14
CA GLY A 114 -16.76 -7.72 -15.55
C GLY A 114 -15.32 -8.12 -15.92
N ASP A 115 -14.31 -7.53 -15.28
CA ASP A 115 -12.91 -7.80 -15.57
C ASP A 115 -12.47 -9.17 -15.01
N VAL A 116 -13.19 -9.66 -13.99
CA VAL A 116 -12.95 -10.98 -13.39
C VAL A 116 -13.64 -12.11 -14.16
N SER A 117 -14.79 -11.82 -14.79
CA SER A 117 -15.61 -12.82 -15.49
C SER A 117 -15.14 -13.11 -16.92
N GLY A 118 -14.32 -12.24 -17.51
CA GLY A 118 -13.81 -12.39 -18.89
C GLY A 118 -12.67 -13.39 -19.05
N GLY A 119 -12.04 -13.82 -17.96
CA GLY A 119 -10.96 -14.81 -18.00
C GLY A 119 -11.53 -16.20 -18.33
N GLN A 120 -11.35 -16.66 -19.51
CA GLN A 120 -11.63 -18.05 -19.92
C GLN A 120 -10.73 -19.05 -19.19
N GLY A 121 -10.59 -18.94 -17.90
CA GLY A 121 -9.65 -19.76 -17.21
C GLY A 121 -10.28 -20.42 -16.02
N VAL A 122 -9.59 -20.60 -15.07
CA VAL A 122 -9.58 -21.44 -13.89
C VAL A 122 -9.93 -20.65 -12.65
N SER A 123 -10.82 -19.64 -12.73
CA SER A 123 -11.34 -18.99 -11.52
C SER A 123 -12.33 -19.90 -10.81
N ASP A 124 -12.15 -20.03 -9.52
CA ASP A 124 -13.13 -20.68 -8.67
C ASP A 124 -14.32 -19.70 -8.42
N PRO A 125 -15.46 -20.17 -7.93
CA PRO A 125 -16.55 -19.27 -7.53
C PRO A 125 -16.09 -18.19 -6.57
N GLU A 126 -16.75 -17.03 -6.59
CA GLU A 126 -16.45 -15.94 -5.67
C GLU A 126 -16.65 -16.40 -4.22
N PRO A 127 -15.67 -16.22 -3.32
CA PRO A 127 -15.82 -16.63 -1.94
C PRO A 127 -16.84 -15.74 -1.21
N ALA A 128 -17.51 -16.32 -0.23
CA ALA A 128 -18.35 -15.54 0.67
C ALA A 128 -17.50 -14.49 1.42
N PRO A 129 -18.02 -13.27 1.65
CA PRO A 129 -17.30 -12.27 2.42
C PRO A 129 -16.98 -12.73 3.84
N VAL A 130 -15.71 -12.71 4.20
CA VAL A 130 -15.25 -12.92 5.58
C VAL A 130 -15.02 -11.55 6.21
N ARG A 131 -15.69 -11.28 7.33
CA ARG A 131 -15.52 -10.02 8.04
C ARG A 131 -14.11 -9.94 8.61
N ALA A 132 -13.39 -8.84 8.28
CA ALA A 132 -12.08 -8.61 8.81
C ALA A 132 -12.12 -8.38 10.34
N GLU A 133 -11.27 -9.09 11.04
CA GLU A 133 -11.12 -9.00 12.49
C GLU A 133 -9.96 -8.06 12.82
N ARG A 134 -10.09 -7.31 13.91
CA ARG A 134 -8.96 -6.54 14.45
C ARG A 134 -7.88 -7.49 14.94
N GLU A 135 -6.63 -7.19 14.64
CA GLU A 135 -5.51 -7.93 15.25
C GLU A 135 -5.42 -7.61 16.74
N LYS A 136 -4.92 -8.59 17.50
CA LYS A 136 -4.69 -8.42 18.94
C LYS A 136 -3.61 -7.37 19.20
N THR A 137 -3.82 -6.59 20.25
CA THR A 137 -2.85 -5.60 20.70
C THR A 137 -2.18 -6.05 22.00
N PRO A 138 -0.92 -5.62 22.25
CA PRO A 138 -0.09 -4.79 21.39
C PRO A 138 0.41 -5.55 20.16
N TYR A 139 0.57 -4.88 19.00
CA TYR A 139 0.98 -5.57 17.77
C TYR A 139 2.40 -6.13 17.86
N HIS A 140 3.29 -5.54 18.67
CA HIS A 140 4.63 -6.06 18.86
C HIS A 140 4.67 -7.49 19.45
N ASP A 141 3.64 -7.91 20.16
CA ASP A 141 3.53 -9.27 20.69
C ASP A 141 2.91 -10.26 19.70
N TYR A 142 2.00 -9.79 18.84
CA TYR A 142 1.16 -10.68 18.03
C TYR A 142 1.45 -10.63 16.53
N ALA A 143 1.89 -9.49 16.02
CA ALA A 143 2.08 -9.27 14.59
C ALA A 143 3.23 -8.28 14.28
N ALA A 144 4.28 -8.27 15.10
CA ALA A 144 5.40 -7.33 15.01
C ALA A 144 5.97 -7.11 13.59
N PRO A 145 6.12 -8.13 12.72
CA PRO A 145 6.63 -7.93 11.37
C PRO A 145 5.71 -7.17 10.42
N VAL A 146 4.39 -7.08 10.73
CA VAL A 146 3.44 -6.38 9.87
C VAL A 146 3.46 -4.89 10.19
N GLY A 147 3.45 -4.06 9.16
CA GLY A 147 3.49 -2.61 9.32
C GLY A 147 2.83 -1.87 8.16
N LYS A 148 2.91 -0.55 8.21
CA LYS A 148 2.42 0.34 7.15
C LYS A 148 3.56 0.84 6.28
N VAL A 149 3.29 0.94 4.99
CA VAL A 149 4.12 1.63 4.01
C VAL A 149 3.45 2.95 3.67
N PHE A 150 4.16 4.05 3.83
CA PHE A 150 3.73 5.39 3.43
C PHE A 150 4.59 5.85 2.27
N PHE A 151 4.01 6.54 1.32
CA PHE A 151 4.73 7.06 0.15
C PHE A 151 4.01 8.23 -0.49
N ASP A 152 4.69 8.96 -1.36
CA ASP A 152 4.10 10.00 -2.17
C ASP A 152 3.96 9.52 -3.62
N SER A 153 2.77 9.74 -4.15
CA SER A 153 2.40 9.61 -5.55
C SER A 153 2.09 10.99 -6.15
N PRO A 154 1.90 11.12 -7.47
CA PRO A 154 1.40 12.36 -8.08
C PRO A 154 0.05 12.84 -7.52
N GLU A 155 -0.75 11.91 -6.98
CA GLU A 155 -2.07 12.18 -6.40
C GLU A 155 -1.99 12.59 -4.91
N GLY A 156 -0.81 12.53 -4.31
CA GLY A 156 -0.56 12.91 -2.92
C GLY A 156 0.03 11.81 -2.07
N SER A 157 -0.06 11.96 -0.76
CA SER A 157 0.44 10.98 0.21
C SER A 157 -0.47 9.76 0.28
N MET A 158 0.12 8.58 0.14
CA MET A 158 -0.58 7.29 0.05
C MET A 158 -0.11 6.32 1.13
N VAL A 159 -0.93 5.28 1.37
CA VAL A 159 -0.62 4.19 2.31
C VAL A 159 -0.81 2.82 1.67
N CYS A 160 0.06 1.92 2.06
CA CYS A 160 -0.03 0.48 1.88
C CYS A 160 0.31 -0.24 3.19
N SER A 161 0.37 -1.54 3.13
CA SER A 161 0.87 -2.42 4.18
C SER A 161 2.13 -3.14 3.71
N GLY A 162 2.90 -3.70 4.63
CA GLY A 162 4.10 -4.45 4.31
C GLY A 162 4.48 -5.41 5.44
N THR A 163 5.46 -6.26 5.19
CA THR A 163 5.88 -7.30 6.12
C THR A 163 7.40 -7.43 6.14
N VAL A 164 8.00 -7.43 7.32
CA VAL A 164 9.43 -7.70 7.50
C VAL A 164 9.72 -9.16 7.13
N VAL A 165 10.65 -9.37 6.21
CA VAL A 165 11.03 -10.71 5.76
C VAL A 165 12.49 -11.01 6.04
N LYS A 166 12.81 -12.29 6.27
CA LYS A 166 14.18 -12.74 6.51
C LYS A 166 15.03 -12.51 5.27
N ASP A 167 16.28 -12.12 5.51
CA ASP A 167 17.30 -12.02 4.47
C ASP A 167 18.33 -13.15 4.61
N PRO A 168 18.38 -14.10 3.68
CA PRO A 168 19.37 -15.20 3.72
C PRO A 168 20.83 -14.72 3.67
N LYS A 169 21.09 -13.56 3.08
CA LYS A 169 22.44 -12.96 2.99
C LYS A 169 22.83 -12.18 4.26
N ASN A 170 21.85 -11.79 5.07
CA ASN A 170 22.03 -11.07 6.33
C ASN A 170 21.18 -11.71 7.45
N PRO A 171 21.43 -12.98 7.84
CA PRO A 171 20.61 -13.71 8.80
C PRO A 171 20.53 -13.00 10.16
N GLY A 172 19.30 -12.79 10.67
CA GLY A 172 19.03 -12.09 11.93
C GLY A 172 19.21 -10.57 11.87
N ARG A 173 19.57 -10.02 10.71
CA ARG A 173 19.84 -8.59 10.48
C ARG A 173 19.19 -8.07 9.22
N SER A 174 18.06 -8.63 8.85
CA SER A 174 17.33 -8.22 7.66
C SER A 174 16.87 -6.76 7.73
N ASN A 175 17.00 -6.08 6.59
CA ASN A 175 16.41 -4.78 6.30
C ASN A 175 15.40 -4.88 5.15
N LEU A 176 14.82 -6.06 4.92
CA LEU A 176 13.91 -6.31 3.81
C LEU A 176 12.45 -6.24 4.25
N VAL A 177 11.65 -5.53 3.46
CA VAL A 177 10.19 -5.44 3.60
C VAL A 177 9.54 -5.93 2.33
N TRP A 178 8.65 -6.91 2.45
CA TRP A 178 7.78 -7.39 1.38
C TRP A 178 6.53 -6.51 1.29
N THR A 179 6.16 -6.09 0.08
CA THR A 179 4.94 -5.31 -0.18
C THR A 179 4.45 -5.57 -1.62
N ALA A 180 3.45 -4.84 -2.10
CA ALA A 180 2.98 -4.93 -3.49
C ALA A 180 3.78 -4.03 -4.43
N GLY A 181 3.85 -4.39 -5.71
CA GLY A 181 4.47 -3.59 -6.76
C GLY A 181 3.83 -2.21 -6.90
N HIS A 182 2.50 -2.15 -6.83
CA HIS A 182 1.77 -0.89 -6.89
C HIS A 182 1.93 0.02 -5.66
N CYS A 183 2.60 -0.44 -4.62
CA CYS A 183 2.96 0.39 -3.45
C CYS A 183 4.31 1.11 -3.65
N VAL A 184 5.05 0.76 -4.69
CA VAL A 184 6.39 1.31 -4.98
C VAL A 184 6.51 1.93 -6.37
N HIS A 185 5.69 1.46 -7.34
CA HIS A 185 5.74 1.87 -8.74
C HIS A 185 4.35 1.91 -9.37
N ALA A 186 4.08 2.92 -10.19
CA ALA A 186 2.77 3.13 -10.80
C ALA A 186 2.40 2.18 -11.95
N GLY A 187 3.26 1.20 -12.27
CA GLY A 187 3.06 0.26 -13.37
C GLY A 187 3.46 0.83 -14.74
N SER A 188 2.85 0.34 -15.81
CA SER A 188 3.24 0.61 -17.21
C SER A 188 3.17 2.09 -17.63
N LYS A 189 2.39 2.90 -16.96
CA LYS A 189 2.20 4.33 -17.28
C LYS A 189 2.78 5.28 -16.22
N GLY A 190 3.61 4.75 -15.31
CA GLY A 190 4.14 5.54 -14.21
C GLY A 190 5.61 5.25 -13.93
N GLY A 191 6.11 5.82 -12.84
CA GLY A 191 7.46 5.64 -12.34
C GLY A 191 7.46 5.22 -10.87
N TRP A 192 8.64 5.19 -10.28
CA TRP A 192 8.83 4.92 -8.86
C TRP A 192 8.20 6.02 -8.00
N TYR A 193 7.51 5.61 -6.94
CA TYR A 193 7.01 6.53 -5.93
C TYR A 193 8.16 7.10 -5.09
N ARG A 194 7.85 8.11 -4.29
CA ARG A 194 8.84 8.89 -3.53
C ARG A 194 8.53 8.85 -2.05
N ASN A 195 9.55 9.20 -1.24
CA ASN A 195 9.42 9.36 0.19
C ASN A 195 8.84 8.12 0.88
N ILE A 196 9.24 6.93 0.37
CA ILE A 196 8.72 5.65 0.87
C ILE A 196 9.33 5.35 2.23
N VAL A 197 8.48 5.14 3.21
CA VAL A 197 8.86 4.68 4.55
C VAL A 197 8.01 3.51 4.99
N PHE A 198 8.60 2.62 5.76
CA PHE A 198 7.91 1.53 6.44
C PHE A 198 7.89 1.79 7.95
N VAL A 199 6.73 1.59 8.57
CA VAL A 199 6.53 1.73 10.02
C VAL A 199 6.00 0.40 10.55
N PRO A 200 6.87 -0.47 11.13
CA PRO A 200 6.45 -1.74 11.70
C PRO A 200 5.56 -1.54 12.92
N ALA A 201 4.58 -2.42 13.09
CA ALA A 201 3.60 -2.37 14.19
C ALA A 201 2.96 -0.97 14.39
N TYR A 202 2.67 -0.26 13.29
CA TYR A 202 2.07 1.08 13.34
C TYR A 202 0.83 1.09 14.23
N ASN A 203 0.75 2.11 15.14
CA ASN A 203 -0.33 2.23 16.12
C ASN A 203 -0.45 0.96 17.00
N ASP A 204 0.64 0.56 17.58
CA ASP A 204 0.85 -0.71 18.30
C ASP A 204 -0.29 -1.10 19.27
N GLN A 205 -0.85 -0.13 19.97
CA GLN A 205 -1.95 -0.33 20.90
C GLN A 205 -3.34 -0.28 20.25
N GLY A 206 -3.44 -0.14 18.93
CA GLY A 206 -4.71 -0.06 18.21
C GLY A 206 -5.58 1.12 18.66
N LYS A 207 -4.98 2.28 18.92
CA LYS A 207 -5.68 3.50 19.37
C LYS A 207 -6.58 4.04 18.27
N SER A 208 -7.73 4.58 18.69
CA SER A 208 -8.64 5.28 17.78
C SER A 208 -8.06 6.63 17.31
N ALA A 209 -8.63 7.20 16.25
CA ALA A 209 -8.24 8.50 15.72
C ALA A 209 -8.25 9.62 16.79
N ALA A 210 -9.21 9.59 17.72
CA ALA A 210 -9.29 10.56 18.80
C ALA A 210 -8.13 10.39 19.80
N ALA A 211 -7.80 9.15 20.17
CA ALA A 211 -6.71 8.84 21.09
C ALA A 211 -5.32 9.13 20.49
N LEU A 212 -5.17 8.98 19.17
CA LEU A 212 -3.91 9.27 18.47
C LEU A 212 -3.57 10.74 18.38
N LYS A 213 -4.54 11.66 18.56
CA LYS A 213 -4.27 13.12 18.56
C LYS A 213 -3.29 13.54 19.65
N ASN A 214 -3.31 12.84 20.78
CA ASN A 214 -2.47 13.12 21.94
C ASN A 214 -1.43 12.02 22.20
N ALA A 215 -1.29 11.08 21.27
CA ALA A 215 -0.33 9.97 21.42
C ALA A 215 1.10 10.46 21.21
N GLN A 216 2.02 9.92 21.99
CA GLN A 216 3.44 10.16 21.79
C GLN A 216 3.90 9.44 20.51
N PRO A 217 4.93 9.96 19.80
CA PRO A 217 5.45 9.30 18.59
C PRO A 217 5.76 7.81 18.76
N GLN A 218 6.27 7.40 19.91
CA GLN A 218 6.58 6.00 20.23
C GLN A 218 5.36 5.10 20.36
N GLU A 219 4.19 5.66 20.69
CA GLU A 219 2.93 4.91 20.73
C GLU A 219 2.37 4.68 19.33
N ILE A 220 2.75 5.52 18.36
CA ILE A 220 2.35 5.43 16.95
C ILE A 220 3.32 4.55 16.17
N ALA A 221 4.61 4.74 16.40
CA ALA A 221 5.72 4.05 15.75
C ALA A 221 6.70 3.51 16.80
N PRO A 222 6.38 2.37 17.46
CA PRO A 222 7.17 1.86 18.58
C PRO A 222 8.60 1.52 18.18
N TYR A 223 8.79 1.13 16.94
CA TYR A 223 10.08 0.79 16.34
C TYR A 223 10.67 1.92 15.48
N GLY A 224 10.02 3.10 15.43
CA GLY A 224 10.40 4.19 14.55
C GLY A 224 9.99 3.99 13.10
N ALA A 225 10.56 4.82 12.23
CA ALA A 225 10.34 4.79 10.79
C ALA A 225 11.60 4.30 10.05
N TYR A 226 11.39 3.51 9.02
CA TYR A 226 12.45 2.93 8.17
C TYR A 226 12.27 3.43 6.74
N TRP A 227 13.23 4.19 6.25
CA TRP A 227 13.22 4.75 4.90
C TRP A 227 13.72 3.74 3.89
N ALA A 228 12.97 3.53 2.81
CA ALA A 228 13.44 2.71 1.71
C ALA A 228 14.63 3.39 1.03
N ASP A 229 15.78 2.76 1.02
CA ASP A 229 16.93 3.22 0.24
C ASP A 229 17.06 2.48 -1.10
N TRP A 230 16.28 1.40 -1.27
CA TRP A 230 16.11 0.71 -2.54
C TRP A 230 14.74 0.04 -2.63
N ALA A 231 14.22 -0.09 -3.86
CA ALA A 231 13.01 -0.84 -4.16
C ALA A 231 13.23 -1.66 -5.43
N THR A 232 12.61 -2.84 -5.48
CA THR A 232 12.52 -3.66 -6.69
C THR A 232 11.14 -4.29 -6.79
N THR A 233 10.66 -4.47 -8.01
CA THR A 233 9.39 -5.14 -8.32
C THR A 233 9.57 -5.97 -9.59
N SER A 234 8.56 -6.75 -9.98
CA SER A 234 8.62 -7.59 -11.17
C SER A 234 8.68 -6.76 -12.46
N GLY A 235 9.33 -7.31 -13.49
CA GLY A 235 9.32 -6.74 -14.83
C GLY A 235 7.91 -6.68 -15.43
N GLU A 236 7.10 -7.68 -15.13
CA GLU A 236 5.72 -7.79 -15.57
C GLU A 236 4.82 -6.70 -14.92
N TRP A 237 5.04 -6.39 -13.64
CA TRP A 237 4.36 -5.24 -13.03
C TRP A 237 4.75 -3.92 -13.71
N LEU A 238 6.04 -3.73 -14.02
CA LEU A 238 6.51 -2.55 -14.71
C LEU A 238 5.91 -2.41 -16.13
N ALA A 239 5.75 -3.54 -16.84
CA ALA A 239 5.26 -3.57 -18.21
C ALA A 239 3.72 -3.49 -18.30
N ASP A 240 3.02 -4.24 -17.45
CA ASP A 240 1.59 -4.53 -17.59
C ASP A 240 0.75 -4.09 -16.38
N GLY A 241 1.39 -3.60 -15.32
CA GLY A 241 0.70 -3.08 -14.14
C GLY A 241 -0.13 -1.83 -14.46
N GLY A 242 -1.33 -1.75 -13.91
CA GLY A 242 -2.25 -0.65 -14.18
C GLY A 242 -3.10 -0.22 -12.97
N PRO A 243 -3.91 0.86 -13.13
CA PRO A 243 -4.74 1.39 -12.05
C PRO A 243 -5.74 0.38 -11.47
N THR A 244 -6.17 -0.59 -12.25
CA THR A 244 -7.09 -1.67 -11.85
C THR A 244 -6.38 -3.01 -11.64
N GLY A 245 -5.04 -3.01 -11.51
CA GLY A 245 -4.21 -4.21 -11.48
C GLY A 245 -3.87 -4.73 -12.87
N GLY A 246 -4.87 -5.00 -13.71
CA GLY A 246 -4.67 -5.51 -15.07
C GLY A 246 -3.95 -6.85 -15.11
N GLU A 247 -3.32 -7.18 -16.24
CA GLU A 247 -2.52 -8.40 -16.42
C GLU A 247 -1.26 -8.43 -15.54
N GLY A 248 -0.84 -7.28 -15.01
CA GLY A 248 0.25 -7.18 -14.04
C GLY A 248 -0.11 -7.63 -12.62
N ALA A 249 -1.40 -7.77 -12.28
CA ALA A 249 -1.82 -8.13 -10.91
C ALA A 249 -1.22 -9.44 -10.37
N PRO A 250 -1.08 -10.52 -11.15
CA PRO A 250 -0.41 -11.75 -10.72
C PRO A 250 1.08 -11.59 -10.39
N TYR A 251 1.68 -10.47 -10.74
CA TYR A 251 3.08 -10.14 -10.56
C TYR A 251 3.29 -8.90 -9.67
N ASP A 252 2.21 -8.48 -9.00
CA ASP A 252 2.17 -7.27 -8.16
C ASP A 252 2.78 -7.52 -6.78
N TYR A 253 4.09 -7.70 -6.75
CA TYR A 253 4.91 -7.85 -5.55
C TYR A 253 6.19 -7.02 -5.66
N ALA A 254 6.68 -6.58 -4.52
CA ALA A 254 7.90 -5.79 -4.41
C ALA A 254 8.66 -6.08 -3.11
N VAL A 255 9.96 -5.79 -3.15
CA VAL A 255 10.82 -5.81 -1.98
C VAL A 255 11.46 -4.43 -1.80
N LEU A 256 11.38 -3.89 -0.59
CA LEU A 256 12.12 -2.72 -0.18
C LEU A 256 13.34 -3.15 0.63
N HIS A 257 14.49 -2.52 0.41
CA HIS A 257 15.54 -2.44 1.41
C HIS A 257 15.38 -1.13 2.15
N VAL A 258 15.46 -1.16 3.48
CA VAL A 258 15.17 0.01 4.30
C VAL A 258 16.30 0.30 5.29
N LYS A 259 16.39 1.55 5.73
CA LYS A 259 17.28 2.03 6.79
C LYS A 259 16.49 2.75 7.86
N PRO A 260 16.86 2.64 9.14
CA PRO A 260 16.20 3.38 10.18
C PRO A 260 16.37 4.89 9.96
N GLU A 261 15.33 5.66 10.25
CA GLU A 261 15.45 7.14 10.29
C GLU A 261 16.43 7.57 11.38
N LYS A 262 16.46 6.84 12.50
CA LYS A 262 17.37 7.08 13.62
C LYS A 262 17.95 5.77 14.14
N GLY A 263 19.23 5.81 14.47
CA GLY A 263 19.94 4.64 14.99
C GLY A 263 20.63 3.83 13.89
N THR A 264 21.14 2.64 14.26
CA THR A 264 21.98 1.80 13.40
C THR A 264 21.57 0.34 13.37
N LYS A 265 20.58 -0.06 14.17
CA LYS A 265 20.09 -1.44 14.19
C LYS A 265 19.31 -1.74 12.93
N SER A 266 19.45 -2.95 12.41
CA SER A 266 18.63 -3.44 11.31
C SER A 266 17.15 -3.50 11.71
N LEU A 267 16.29 -3.62 10.72
CA LEU A 267 14.86 -3.74 10.94
C LEU A 267 14.52 -5.02 11.73
N GLU A 268 15.11 -6.17 11.36
CA GLU A 268 14.88 -7.43 12.05
C GLU A 268 15.39 -7.40 13.50
N GLU A 269 16.58 -6.82 13.76
CA GLU A 269 17.09 -6.66 15.14
C GLU A 269 16.19 -5.77 15.98
N THR A 270 15.56 -4.77 15.40
CA THR A 270 14.69 -3.85 16.13
C THR A 270 13.33 -4.45 16.41
N VAL A 271 12.72 -5.09 15.41
CA VAL A 271 11.39 -5.72 15.50
C VAL A 271 11.46 -7.05 16.28
N GLY A 272 12.64 -7.69 16.28
CA GLY A 272 12.86 -8.98 16.93
C GLY A 272 12.28 -10.18 16.17
N ASN A 273 11.70 -9.95 14.99
CA ASN A 273 11.07 -10.99 14.18
C ASN A 273 11.05 -10.62 12.69
N ALA A 274 11.22 -11.62 11.83
CA ALA A 274 11.04 -11.53 10.38
C ALA A 274 10.48 -12.86 9.86
N LEU A 275 9.68 -12.83 8.81
CA LEU A 275 9.04 -14.02 8.26
C LEU A 275 9.82 -14.59 7.07
N ALA A 276 9.90 -15.91 6.98
CA ALA A 276 10.38 -16.55 5.76
C ALA A 276 9.39 -16.32 4.62
N VAL A 277 9.90 -16.21 3.39
CA VAL A 277 9.09 -16.19 2.18
C VAL A 277 9.19 -17.56 1.52
N ASP A 278 8.05 -18.11 1.12
CA ASP A 278 7.96 -19.38 0.39
C ASP A 278 7.68 -19.09 -1.09
N PHE A 279 8.67 -19.34 -1.92
CA PHE A 279 8.58 -19.18 -3.38
C PHE A 279 8.17 -20.46 -4.11
N ASP A 280 8.07 -21.55 -3.39
CA ASP A 280 7.44 -22.80 -3.83
C ASP A 280 6.02 -22.87 -3.21
N ALA A 281 5.34 -21.70 -3.21
CA ALA A 281 4.02 -21.56 -2.61
C ALA A 281 3.08 -22.68 -3.10
N PRO A 282 2.39 -23.37 -2.17
CA PRO A 282 1.66 -24.57 -2.55
C PRO A 282 0.48 -24.25 -3.46
N GLU A 283 0.13 -25.22 -4.29
CA GLU A 283 -1.10 -25.18 -5.06
C GLU A 283 -2.31 -24.88 -4.16
N ILE A 284 -3.21 -24.04 -4.65
CA ILE A 284 -4.36 -23.50 -3.90
C ILE A 284 -5.16 -24.62 -3.22
N SER A 285 -5.35 -25.73 -3.91
CA SER A 285 -6.07 -26.89 -3.40
C SER A 285 -5.45 -27.57 -2.17
N ARG A 286 -4.18 -27.27 -1.88
CA ARG A 286 -3.42 -27.84 -0.75
C ARG A 286 -3.36 -26.90 0.47
N ILE A 287 -4.03 -25.77 0.41
CA ILE A 287 -4.06 -24.80 1.50
C ILE A 287 -5.44 -24.83 2.15
N ASP A 288 -5.49 -25.24 3.42
CA ASP A 288 -6.74 -25.28 4.18
C ASP A 288 -7.13 -23.90 4.71
N ALA A 289 -6.14 -23.08 5.09
CA ALA A 289 -6.36 -21.73 5.57
C ALA A 289 -5.20 -20.81 5.17
N LEU A 290 -5.55 -19.63 4.71
CA LEU A 290 -4.63 -18.55 4.35
C LEU A 290 -5.09 -17.26 5.02
N GLY A 291 -4.21 -16.63 5.77
CA GLY A 291 -4.51 -15.40 6.47
C GLY A 291 -3.87 -14.19 5.78
N ALA A 292 -4.64 -13.12 5.59
CA ALA A 292 -4.17 -11.83 5.10
C ALA A 292 -4.17 -10.81 6.23
N TRP A 293 -3.09 -10.06 6.38
CA TRP A 293 -2.96 -8.96 7.36
C TRP A 293 -2.74 -7.64 6.66
N GLY A 294 -3.24 -6.54 7.24
CA GLY A 294 -2.99 -5.21 6.72
C GLY A 294 -3.75 -4.11 7.47
N TYR A 295 -3.61 -2.90 6.96
CA TYR A 295 -4.23 -1.69 7.51
C TYR A 295 -5.23 -1.10 6.51
N PRO A 296 -6.46 -1.63 6.44
CA PRO A 296 -7.47 -1.11 5.52
C PRO A 296 -7.79 0.36 5.85
N ALA A 297 -7.82 1.23 4.85
CA ALA A 297 -7.94 2.68 5.01
C ALA A 297 -9.17 3.29 4.32
N ALA A 298 -9.81 2.56 3.39
CA ALA A 298 -11.07 3.00 2.82
C ALA A 298 -12.26 2.60 3.71
N PRO A 299 -13.37 3.36 3.69
CA PRO A 299 -14.55 3.05 4.51
C PRO A 299 -15.00 1.59 4.41
N PRO A 300 -15.40 0.96 5.52
CA PRO A 300 -15.66 1.55 6.86
C PRO A 300 -14.43 1.66 7.77
N TYR A 301 -13.25 1.40 7.26
CA TYR A 301 -11.98 1.48 7.99
C TYR A 301 -11.36 2.86 7.85
N ASP A 302 -10.36 3.15 8.70
CA ASP A 302 -9.68 4.46 8.77
C ASP A 302 -8.15 4.37 8.61
N GLY A 303 -7.63 3.18 8.32
CA GLY A 303 -6.20 2.95 8.17
C GLY A 303 -5.39 2.92 9.46
N LEU A 304 -6.02 3.06 10.61
CA LEU A 304 -5.30 3.17 11.90
C LEU A 304 -5.09 1.84 12.58
N ILE A 305 -5.96 0.88 12.29
CA ILE A 305 -6.04 -0.40 12.99
C ILE A 305 -5.62 -1.53 12.06
N MET A 306 -4.74 -2.40 12.55
CA MET A 306 -4.39 -3.63 11.85
C MET A 306 -5.56 -4.60 11.90
N HIS A 307 -5.89 -5.17 10.76
CA HIS A 307 -6.94 -6.18 10.60
C HIS A 307 -6.39 -7.42 9.90
N LYS A 308 -7.12 -8.51 10.01
CA LYS A 308 -6.85 -9.76 9.32
C LYS A 308 -8.13 -10.42 8.85
N CYS A 309 -8.01 -11.22 7.80
CA CYS A 309 -8.98 -12.22 7.39
C CYS A 309 -8.29 -13.56 7.29
N VAL A 310 -8.96 -14.63 7.66
CA VAL A 310 -8.48 -16.00 7.47
C VAL A 310 -9.57 -16.78 6.77
N ASP A 311 -9.23 -17.37 5.62
CA ASP A 311 -10.17 -18.14 4.82
C ASP A 311 -9.44 -19.23 4.02
N ARG A 312 -10.20 -20.18 3.47
CA ARG A 312 -9.67 -21.14 2.50
C ARG A 312 -9.52 -20.43 1.15
N PRO A 313 -8.32 -20.44 0.52
CA PRO A 313 -8.13 -19.74 -0.74
C PRO A 313 -8.81 -20.47 -1.90
N GLY A 314 -9.37 -19.69 -2.82
CA GLY A 314 -9.76 -20.10 -4.16
C GLY A 314 -8.82 -19.47 -5.20
N ARG A 315 -8.99 -19.87 -6.47
CA ARG A 315 -8.23 -19.33 -7.62
C ARG A 315 -8.92 -18.12 -8.22
N LEU A 316 -8.10 -17.15 -8.61
CA LEU A 316 -8.52 -16.05 -9.48
C LEU A 316 -7.59 -16.01 -10.69
N SER A 317 -8.12 -16.19 -11.88
CA SER A 317 -7.39 -15.98 -13.14
C SER A 317 -7.78 -14.64 -13.74
N ILE A 318 -6.79 -13.82 -14.03
CA ILE A 318 -6.97 -12.53 -14.72
C ILE A 318 -6.94 -12.75 -16.24
N SER A 319 -6.03 -13.57 -16.70
CA SER A 319 -5.84 -13.92 -18.12
C SER A 319 -5.36 -15.37 -18.23
N PRO A 320 -5.70 -16.08 -19.31
CA PRO A 320 -5.17 -17.42 -19.57
C PRO A 320 -3.65 -17.49 -19.69
N SER A 321 -3.01 -16.36 -20.00
CA SER A 321 -1.55 -16.23 -20.17
C SER A 321 -0.79 -15.94 -18.88
N THR A 322 -1.50 -15.63 -17.78
CA THR A 322 -0.88 -15.24 -16.51
C THR A 322 -1.14 -16.28 -15.42
N PRO A 323 -0.29 -16.37 -14.39
CA PRO A 323 -0.52 -17.25 -13.25
C PRO A 323 -1.83 -16.97 -12.55
N ALA A 324 -2.48 -18.01 -12.03
CA ALA A 324 -3.63 -17.83 -11.15
C ALA A 324 -3.18 -17.24 -9.81
N MET A 325 -3.99 -16.32 -9.29
CA MET A 325 -3.79 -15.69 -7.99
C MET A 325 -4.54 -16.46 -6.90
N TYR A 326 -4.09 -16.35 -5.65
CA TYR A 326 -4.92 -16.68 -4.50
C TYR A 326 -6.05 -15.67 -4.36
N ARG A 327 -7.25 -16.13 -3.98
CA ARG A 327 -8.40 -15.30 -3.64
C ARG A 327 -9.07 -15.82 -2.37
N ILE A 328 -9.29 -14.95 -1.40
CA ILE A 328 -9.98 -15.26 -0.13
C ILE A 328 -11.16 -14.31 0.09
N GLY A 329 -12.18 -14.78 0.81
CA GLY A 329 -13.20 -13.91 1.38
C GLY A 329 -12.57 -12.96 2.40
N CYS A 330 -12.80 -11.64 2.24
CA CYS A 330 -12.24 -10.64 3.14
C CYS A 330 -12.90 -9.28 2.92
N THR A 331 -13.30 -8.62 4.00
CA THR A 331 -13.90 -7.27 3.92
C THR A 331 -12.88 -6.14 4.10
N MET A 332 -11.58 -6.42 4.20
CA MET A 332 -10.58 -5.36 4.17
C MET A 332 -10.62 -4.60 2.83
N THR A 333 -10.32 -3.33 2.91
CA THR A 333 -10.37 -2.38 1.79
C THR A 333 -8.98 -1.90 1.38
N GLY A 334 -8.89 -0.93 0.46
CA GLY A 334 -7.65 -0.25 0.10
C GLY A 334 -6.88 0.21 1.32
N GLY A 335 -5.54 0.26 1.21
CA GLY A 335 -4.62 0.41 2.34
C GLY A 335 -4.09 -0.92 2.89
N SER A 336 -4.85 -2.03 2.77
CA SER A 336 -4.33 -3.38 3.06
C SER A 336 -3.37 -3.91 1.98
N SER A 337 -3.28 -3.23 0.85
CA SER A 337 -2.37 -3.51 -0.27
C SER A 337 -0.93 -3.74 0.20
N GLY A 338 -0.27 -4.79 -0.31
CA GLY A 338 1.08 -5.16 0.08
C GLY A 338 1.18 -5.87 1.43
N GLY A 339 0.11 -5.91 2.22
CA GLY A 339 0.06 -6.69 3.46
C GLY A 339 0.26 -8.18 3.18
N GLY A 340 1.10 -8.83 3.98
CA GLY A 340 1.48 -10.22 3.74
C GLY A 340 0.34 -11.21 3.96
N TRP A 341 0.38 -12.29 3.19
CA TRP A 341 -0.50 -13.43 3.36
C TRP A 341 0.31 -14.62 3.88
N PHE A 342 -0.17 -15.21 4.94
CA PHE A 342 0.57 -16.21 5.70
C PHE A 342 -0.17 -17.53 5.77
N ARG A 343 0.59 -18.61 5.66
CA ARG A 343 0.17 -19.97 6.02
C ARG A 343 1.02 -20.51 7.17
N ASN A 344 0.54 -21.52 7.84
CA ASN A 344 1.38 -22.28 8.77
C ASN A 344 2.39 -23.12 7.98
N GLY A 345 3.67 -22.94 8.29
CA GLY A 345 4.74 -23.81 7.80
C GLY A 345 4.72 -25.17 8.48
N GLY A 346 5.51 -26.11 7.95
CA GLY A 346 5.62 -27.45 8.52
C GLY A 346 6.20 -27.49 9.96
N ASP A 347 6.87 -26.42 10.38
CA ASP A 347 7.41 -26.23 11.73
C ASP A 347 6.47 -25.43 12.66
N GLY A 348 5.25 -25.16 12.23
CA GLY A 348 4.26 -24.38 12.96
C GLY A 348 4.48 -22.86 12.95
N LYS A 349 5.52 -22.37 12.24
CA LYS A 349 5.76 -20.93 12.08
C LYS A 349 5.03 -20.39 10.86
N SER A 350 4.64 -19.13 10.94
CA SER A 350 4.03 -18.43 9.79
C SER A 350 5.06 -18.21 8.68
N VAL A 351 4.64 -18.48 7.45
CA VAL A 351 5.44 -18.29 6.23
C VAL A 351 4.65 -17.42 5.26
N LEU A 352 5.29 -16.42 4.70
CA LEU A 352 4.69 -15.53 3.70
C LEU A 352 4.63 -16.25 2.34
N VAL A 353 3.44 -16.30 1.74
CA VAL A 353 3.20 -16.97 0.45
C VAL A 353 2.56 -16.05 -0.59
N SER A 354 2.11 -14.86 -0.19
CA SER A 354 1.47 -13.86 -1.05
C SER A 354 1.44 -12.49 -0.35
N ASN A 355 0.86 -11.52 -1.03
CA ASN A 355 0.50 -10.20 -0.50
C ASN A 355 -0.81 -9.74 -1.12
N THR A 356 -1.53 -8.84 -0.45
CA THR A 356 -2.72 -8.20 -1.03
C THR A 356 -2.33 -7.37 -2.25
N SER A 357 -2.94 -7.65 -3.40
CA SER A 357 -2.79 -6.91 -4.65
C SER A 357 -4.07 -6.16 -5.02
N ILE A 358 -5.15 -6.87 -5.23
CA ILE A 358 -6.42 -6.33 -5.72
C ILE A 358 -7.60 -6.82 -4.89
N GLY A 359 -8.71 -6.11 -5.00
CA GLY A 359 -10.02 -6.49 -4.49
C GLY A 359 -11.13 -5.95 -5.41
N PRO A 360 -12.40 -6.28 -5.17
CA PRO A 360 -13.51 -5.74 -5.93
C PRO A 360 -13.78 -4.28 -5.57
N VAL A 361 -14.52 -3.56 -6.43
CA VAL A 361 -15.01 -2.21 -6.14
C VAL A 361 -15.88 -2.19 -4.86
N THR A 362 -16.66 -3.23 -4.67
CA THR A 362 -17.39 -3.49 -3.41
C THR A 362 -16.58 -4.50 -2.60
N SER A 363 -16.29 -4.22 -1.33
CA SER A 363 -15.55 -5.14 -0.48
C SER A 363 -16.21 -6.52 -0.40
N GLY A 364 -15.44 -7.56 -0.21
CA GLY A 364 -15.97 -8.93 -0.08
C GLY A 364 -14.91 -10.00 -0.24
N TRP A 365 -13.91 -9.75 -1.07
CA TRP A 365 -12.76 -10.61 -1.25
C TRP A 365 -11.48 -9.80 -1.51
N LEU A 366 -10.35 -10.44 -1.31
CA LEU A 366 -9.03 -9.96 -1.72
C LEU A 366 -8.35 -11.02 -2.58
N ALA A 367 -7.47 -10.58 -3.50
CA ALA A 367 -6.61 -11.47 -4.24
C ALA A 367 -5.14 -11.00 -4.17
N GLY A 368 -4.24 -11.99 -4.23
CA GLY A 368 -2.80 -11.77 -4.18
C GLY A 368 -2.04 -12.76 -5.06
N PRO A 369 -0.83 -12.38 -5.52
CA PRO A 369 0.01 -13.20 -6.38
C PRO A 369 0.32 -14.57 -5.75
N HIS A 370 0.37 -15.61 -6.56
CA HIS A 370 0.99 -16.87 -6.21
C HIS A 370 2.50 -16.72 -6.39
N LEU A 371 3.27 -16.73 -5.28
CA LEU A 371 4.72 -16.48 -5.35
C LEU A 371 5.44 -17.69 -5.95
N GLY A 372 6.20 -17.43 -7.00
CA GLY A 372 6.96 -18.41 -7.76
C GLY A 372 8.36 -17.90 -8.12
N PRO A 373 8.98 -18.47 -9.19
CA PRO A 373 10.34 -18.10 -9.60
C PRO A 373 10.56 -16.60 -9.81
N GLY A 374 9.63 -15.89 -10.48
CA GLY A 374 9.75 -14.45 -10.70
C GLY A 374 9.79 -13.64 -9.38
N ALA A 375 8.98 -14.02 -8.40
CA ALA A 375 9.01 -13.41 -7.07
C ALA A 375 10.32 -13.71 -6.32
N LYS A 376 10.86 -14.94 -6.50
CA LYS A 376 12.17 -15.33 -5.97
C LYS A 376 13.29 -14.49 -6.58
N ASP A 377 13.24 -14.23 -7.89
CA ASP A 377 14.24 -13.42 -8.57
C ASP A 377 14.26 -11.97 -8.08
N VAL A 378 13.07 -11.35 -7.90
CA VAL A 378 12.94 -10.03 -7.31
C VAL A 378 13.55 -9.99 -5.89
N PHE A 379 13.25 -10.98 -5.07
CA PHE A 379 13.76 -11.08 -3.71
C PHE A 379 15.27 -11.31 -3.68
N THR A 380 15.77 -12.27 -4.48
CA THR A 380 17.19 -12.63 -4.52
C THR A 380 18.03 -11.45 -5.00
N THR A 381 17.58 -10.74 -6.04
CA THR A 381 18.24 -9.52 -6.53
C THR A 381 18.42 -8.48 -5.40
N MET A 382 17.40 -8.29 -4.57
CA MET A 382 17.49 -7.38 -3.43
C MET A 382 18.46 -7.88 -2.37
N SER A 383 18.32 -9.14 -1.96
CA SER A 383 19.17 -9.77 -0.93
C SER A 383 20.65 -9.76 -1.33
N GLU A 384 20.96 -10.08 -2.59
CA GLU A 384 22.34 -10.07 -3.11
C GLU A 384 22.93 -8.66 -3.21
N LYS A 385 22.14 -7.67 -3.61
CA LYS A 385 22.57 -6.26 -3.69
C LYS A 385 23.07 -5.73 -2.35
N PHE A 386 22.48 -6.18 -1.26
CA PHE A 386 22.80 -5.73 0.10
C PHE A 386 23.48 -6.79 0.97
N ALA A 387 24.02 -7.83 0.37
CA ALA A 387 24.75 -8.88 1.08
C ALA A 387 25.91 -8.31 1.93
N GLY A 388 25.95 -8.63 3.22
CA GLY A 388 27.03 -8.23 4.14
C GLY A 388 27.03 -6.73 4.50
N ARG A 389 25.92 -6.05 4.35
CA ARG A 389 25.79 -4.61 4.67
C ARG A 389 24.93 -4.38 5.89
#